data_370aa1f95a4f899a0e50a53dc43dc88b
#
_entry.id   370aa1f95a4f899a0e50a53dc43dc88b
#
_cell.length_a   1.000
_cell.length_b   1.000
_cell.length_c   1.000
_cell.angle_alpha   90.00
_cell.angle_beta   90.00
_cell.angle_gamma   90.00
#
_symmetry.space_group_name_H-M   'P 1'
#
loop_
_entity.id
_entity.type
_entity.pdbx_description
1 polymer ?
#
loop_
_entity_poly.entity_id
_entity_poly.type
_entity_poly.pdbx_seq_one_letter_code
_entity_poly.pdbx_strand_id
1 'polypeptide(L)'
;MAGAAVDRPRRAAWLRAAGVVAGTYGLNTAIKFVVRRPRPRVDGLPPLVGVPTELSFPSAHSSTSFCAARQYARLGVPGVYPVACAMALSRLYLGVHWPSDILAGAVLGAAIGARA
;
A
#
# COMPACT_ATOMS: atom_id res chain seq x y z
N MET A 1 -15.47 2.46 -0.27
CA MET A 1 -16.46 2.40 -1.37
C MET A 1 -17.56 3.48 -1.28
N ALA A 2 -17.41 4.43 -0.36
CA ALA A 2 -18.36 5.56 -0.27
C ALA A 2 -18.47 6.34 -1.57
N GLY A 3 -17.35 6.52 -2.31
CA GLY A 3 -17.36 7.20 -3.59
C GLY A 3 -18.25 6.54 -4.64
N ALA A 4 -18.25 5.20 -4.69
CA ALA A 4 -19.08 4.47 -5.64
C ALA A 4 -20.59 4.60 -5.31
N ALA A 5 -20.93 4.75 -4.03
CA ALA A 5 -22.31 4.92 -3.60
C ALA A 5 -22.80 6.36 -3.84
N VAL A 6 -21.95 7.37 -3.62
CA VAL A 6 -22.30 8.79 -3.69
C VAL A 6 -22.16 9.32 -5.13
N ASP A 7 -21.09 8.96 -5.83
CA ASP A 7 -20.79 9.44 -7.19
C ASP A 7 -21.23 8.41 -8.24
N ARG A 8 -22.55 8.29 -8.37
CA ARG A 8 -23.15 7.31 -9.28
C ARG A 8 -22.69 7.41 -10.73
N PRO A 9 -22.53 8.60 -11.34
CA PRO A 9 -22.08 8.71 -12.74
C PRO A 9 -20.67 8.11 -12.96
N ARG A 10 -19.83 8.08 -11.92
CA ARG A 10 -18.47 7.52 -12.01
C ARG A 10 -18.29 6.23 -11.21
N ARG A 11 -19.39 5.56 -10.90
CA ARG A 11 -19.35 4.32 -10.10
C ARG A 11 -18.37 3.30 -10.65
N ALA A 12 -18.36 3.10 -11.98
CA ALA A 12 -17.45 2.14 -12.62
C ALA A 12 -15.98 2.52 -12.39
N ALA A 13 -15.65 3.82 -12.42
CA ALA A 13 -14.29 4.28 -12.16
C ALA A 13 -13.88 4.04 -10.70
N TRP A 14 -14.77 4.27 -9.74
CA TRP A 14 -14.52 3.99 -8.32
C TRP A 14 -14.31 2.50 -8.08
N LEU A 15 -15.14 1.66 -8.68
CA LEU A 15 -15.03 0.21 -8.54
C LEU A 15 -13.75 -0.32 -9.19
N ARG A 16 -13.37 0.23 -10.34
CA ARG A 16 -12.11 -0.13 -11.00
C ARG A 16 -10.92 0.26 -10.13
N ALA A 17 -10.92 1.45 -9.55
CA ALA A 17 -9.87 1.90 -8.66
C ALA A 17 -9.70 0.94 -7.48
N ALA A 18 -10.79 0.53 -6.85
CA ALA A 18 -10.75 -0.44 -5.76
C ALA A 18 -10.20 -1.80 -6.23
N GLY A 19 -10.57 -2.25 -7.42
CA GLY A 19 -10.06 -3.49 -8.02
C GLY A 19 -8.55 -3.42 -8.29
N VAL A 20 -8.06 -2.28 -8.77
CA VAL A 20 -6.62 -2.06 -9.00
C VAL A 20 -5.84 -2.11 -7.68
N VAL A 21 -6.37 -1.50 -6.63
CA VAL A 21 -5.74 -1.55 -5.29
C VAL A 21 -5.70 -2.99 -4.76
N ALA A 22 -6.81 -3.73 -4.90
CA ALA A 22 -6.86 -5.12 -4.47
C ALA A 22 -5.88 -5.99 -5.26
N GLY A 23 -5.77 -5.78 -6.57
CA GLY A 23 -4.80 -6.47 -7.42
C GLY A 23 -3.36 -6.15 -7.04
N THR A 24 -3.10 -4.90 -6.65
CA THR A 24 -1.78 -4.48 -6.14
C THR A 24 -1.42 -5.24 -4.87
N TYR A 25 -2.37 -5.40 -3.96
CA TYR A 25 -2.15 -6.20 -2.75
C TYR A 25 -1.80 -7.65 -3.11
N GLY A 26 -2.52 -8.25 -4.04
CA GLY A 26 -2.25 -9.61 -4.50
C GLY A 26 -0.86 -9.76 -5.10
N LEU A 27 -0.47 -8.84 -5.98
CA LEU A 27 0.86 -8.83 -6.59
C LEU A 27 1.95 -8.62 -5.55
N ASN A 28 1.73 -7.68 -4.62
CA ASN A 28 2.65 -7.44 -3.52
C ASN A 28 2.87 -8.72 -2.68
N THR A 29 1.80 -9.44 -2.39
CA THR A 29 1.87 -10.69 -1.65
C THR A 29 2.65 -11.76 -2.43
N ALA A 30 2.42 -11.86 -3.74
CA ALA A 30 3.17 -12.78 -4.59
C ALA A 30 4.67 -12.48 -4.59
N ILE A 31 5.05 -11.21 -4.73
CA ILE A 31 6.45 -10.78 -4.66
C ILE A 31 7.05 -11.10 -3.30
N LYS A 32 6.29 -10.90 -2.24
CA LYS A 32 6.70 -11.17 -0.86
C LYS A 32 7.13 -12.62 -0.69
N PHE A 33 6.37 -13.56 -1.22
CA PHE A 33 6.70 -14.99 -1.12
C PHE A 33 7.83 -15.41 -2.05
N VAL A 34 8.15 -14.62 -3.08
CA VAL A 34 9.33 -14.84 -3.94
C VAL A 34 10.59 -14.32 -3.27
N VAL A 35 10.57 -13.08 -2.77
CA VAL A 35 11.75 -12.42 -2.17
C VAL A 35 12.05 -12.96 -0.77
N ARG A 36 11.02 -13.17 0.05
CA ARG A 36 11.11 -13.77 1.39
C ARG A 36 12.06 -13.03 2.34
N ARG A 37 12.06 -11.69 2.30
CA ARG A 37 12.87 -10.89 3.23
C ARG A 37 12.24 -10.91 4.63
N PRO A 38 13.01 -11.21 5.70
CA PRO A 38 12.48 -11.12 7.06
C PRO A 38 12.26 -9.67 7.50
N ARG A 39 11.33 -9.46 8.43
CA ARG A 39 11.08 -8.14 9.00
C ARG A 39 12.22 -7.70 9.89
N PRO A 40 12.41 -6.35 10.10
CA PRO A 40 13.39 -5.86 11.05
C PRO A 40 13.09 -6.37 12.46
N ARG A 41 14.14 -6.71 13.18
CA ARG A 41 14.05 -7.09 14.59
C ARG A 41 15.14 -6.38 15.36
N VAL A 42 14.76 -5.82 16.50
CA VAL A 42 15.73 -5.26 17.46
C VAL A 42 15.78 -6.21 18.64
N ASP A 43 16.97 -6.69 18.97
CA ASP A 43 17.18 -7.64 20.05
C ASP A 43 16.59 -7.10 21.35
N GLY A 44 15.79 -7.94 22.04
CA GLY A 44 15.16 -7.58 23.30
C GLY A 44 13.93 -6.68 23.19
N LEU A 45 13.52 -6.26 21.97
CA LEU A 45 12.32 -5.45 21.77
C LEU A 45 11.29 -6.20 20.95
N PRO A 46 10.05 -6.36 21.47
CA PRO A 46 8.97 -6.95 20.66
C PRO A 46 8.49 -5.97 19.59
N PRO A 47 7.88 -6.45 18.50
CA PRO A 47 7.26 -5.56 17.52
C PRO A 47 6.10 -4.78 18.15
N LEU A 48 5.92 -3.52 17.70
CA LEU A 48 4.88 -2.62 18.23
C LEU A 48 3.48 -2.99 17.74
N VAL A 49 3.36 -3.75 16.66
CA VAL A 49 2.08 -4.21 16.09
C VAL A 49 2.21 -5.66 15.64
N GLY A 50 1.07 -6.36 15.60
CA GLY A 50 0.97 -7.65 14.96
C GLY A 50 1.05 -7.53 13.45
N VAL A 51 1.59 -8.55 12.79
CA VAL A 51 1.74 -8.59 11.33
C VAL A 51 1.23 -9.94 10.79
N PRO A 52 0.63 -9.96 9.57
CA PRO A 52 0.08 -11.20 9.03
C PRO A 52 1.16 -12.23 8.65
N THR A 53 2.37 -11.80 8.32
CA THR A 53 3.50 -12.68 8.00
C THR A 53 4.80 -12.12 8.54
N GLU A 54 5.82 -12.98 8.66
CA GLU A 54 7.19 -12.57 9.00
C GLU A 54 7.94 -11.94 7.81
N LEU A 55 7.37 -11.96 6.62
CA LEU A 55 7.99 -11.43 5.40
C LEU A 55 7.68 -9.94 5.25
N SER A 56 8.68 -9.16 4.85
CA SER A 56 8.58 -7.69 4.86
C SER A 56 8.57 -7.04 3.48
N PHE A 57 9.18 -7.64 2.47
CA PHE A 57 9.37 -6.98 1.16
C PHE A 57 8.38 -7.50 0.12
N PRO A 58 7.74 -6.61 -0.64
CA PRO A 58 7.64 -5.17 -0.40
C PRO A 58 6.56 -4.85 0.66
N SER A 59 6.50 -3.59 1.11
CA SER A 59 5.48 -3.18 2.07
C SER A 59 4.11 -3.12 1.40
N ALA A 60 3.16 -3.93 1.88
CA ALA A 60 1.79 -3.95 1.36
C ALA A 60 1.06 -2.64 1.64
N HIS A 61 1.24 -2.07 2.84
CA HIS A 61 0.63 -0.76 3.17
C HIS A 61 1.15 0.35 2.27
N SER A 62 2.44 0.33 1.96
CA SER A 62 3.05 1.31 1.05
C SER A 62 2.55 1.13 -0.38
N SER A 63 2.57 -0.09 -0.91
CA SER A 63 2.14 -0.35 -2.29
C SER A 63 0.65 -0.04 -2.50
N THR A 64 -0.22 -0.48 -1.60
CA THR A 64 -1.65 -0.22 -1.73
C THR A 64 -1.99 1.25 -1.49
N SER A 65 -1.33 1.91 -0.54
CA SER A 65 -1.56 3.33 -0.27
C SER A 65 -1.16 4.21 -1.45
N PHE A 66 -0.01 3.98 -2.06
CA PHE A 66 0.43 4.79 -3.21
C PHE A 66 -0.35 4.44 -4.48
N CYS A 67 -0.76 3.20 -4.67
CA CYS A 67 -1.67 2.82 -5.75
C CYS A 67 -3.02 3.54 -5.58
N ALA A 68 -3.58 3.48 -4.39
CA ALA A 68 -4.83 4.15 -4.07
C ALA A 68 -4.71 5.67 -4.24
N ALA A 69 -3.61 6.26 -3.77
CA ALA A 69 -3.37 7.69 -3.93
C ALA A 69 -3.40 8.09 -5.41
N ARG A 70 -2.72 7.34 -6.26
CA ARG A 70 -2.69 7.63 -7.69
C ARG A 70 -4.06 7.48 -8.34
N GLN A 71 -4.78 6.41 -8.01
CA GLN A 71 -6.10 6.14 -8.56
C GLN A 71 -7.15 7.16 -8.09
N TYR A 72 -7.21 7.42 -6.79
CA TYR A 72 -8.23 8.31 -6.23
C TYR A 72 -7.93 9.79 -6.48
N ALA A 73 -6.66 10.17 -6.63
CA ALA A 73 -6.33 11.53 -7.07
C ALA A 73 -6.94 11.87 -8.43
N ARG A 74 -6.99 10.91 -9.34
CA ARG A 74 -7.64 11.08 -10.64
C ARG A 74 -9.15 11.29 -10.52
N LEU A 75 -9.76 10.80 -9.44
CA LEU A 75 -11.19 10.97 -9.18
C LEU A 75 -11.47 12.23 -8.37
N GLY A 76 -10.45 13.04 -8.09
CA GLY A 76 -10.61 14.32 -7.42
C GLY A 76 -10.58 14.26 -5.91
N VAL A 77 -10.15 13.14 -5.30
CA VAL A 77 -10.04 13.05 -3.85
C VAL A 77 -8.80 13.80 -3.37
N PRO A 78 -8.95 14.83 -2.50
CA PRO A 78 -7.81 15.59 -1.99
C PRO A 78 -7.07 14.85 -0.87
N GLY A 79 -5.81 15.22 -0.64
CA GLY A 79 -5.06 14.77 0.52
C GLY A 79 -4.58 13.32 0.48
N VAL A 80 -4.72 12.62 -0.65
CA VAL A 80 -4.39 11.19 -0.75
C VAL A 80 -2.90 10.91 -0.67
N TYR A 81 -2.04 11.76 -1.23
CA TYR A 81 -0.58 11.57 -1.17
C TYR A 81 -0.02 11.81 0.24
N PRO A 82 -0.40 12.88 0.96
CA PRO A 82 -0.01 13.01 2.37
C PRO A 82 -0.42 11.82 3.23
N VAL A 83 -1.63 11.29 3.02
CA VAL A 83 -2.09 10.10 3.76
C VAL A 83 -1.25 8.88 3.40
N ALA A 84 -0.94 8.68 2.12
CA ALA A 84 -0.09 7.57 1.68
C ALA A 84 1.32 7.66 2.29
N CYS A 85 1.91 8.86 2.32
CA CYS A 85 3.20 9.10 2.95
C CYS A 85 3.16 8.81 4.46
N ALA A 86 2.12 9.27 5.14
CA ALA A 86 1.94 9.02 6.57
C ALA A 86 1.81 7.52 6.85
N MET A 87 1.06 6.79 6.03
CA MET A 87 0.92 5.35 6.15
C MET A 87 2.27 4.64 5.97
N ALA A 88 3.03 5.02 4.96
CA ALA A 88 4.34 4.44 4.68
C ALA A 88 5.31 4.69 5.83
N LEU A 89 5.38 5.94 6.32
CA LEU A 89 6.27 6.31 7.42
C LEU A 89 5.87 5.62 8.74
N SER A 90 4.58 5.37 8.97
CA SER A 90 4.10 4.67 10.15
C SER A 90 4.69 3.25 10.22
N ARG A 91 4.90 2.59 9.08
CA ARG A 91 5.49 1.25 9.03
C ARG A 91 6.95 1.25 9.46
N LEU A 92 7.69 2.31 9.18
CA LEU A 92 9.05 2.49 9.68
C LEU A 92 9.06 2.74 11.19
N TYR A 93 8.20 3.64 11.66
CA TYR A 93 8.08 3.98 13.07
C TYR A 93 7.73 2.75 13.91
N LEU A 94 6.82 1.91 13.41
CA LEU A 94 6.40 0.70 14.11
C LEU A 94 7.43 -0.45 14.04
N GLY A 95 8.50 -0.29 13.26
CA GLY A 95 9.59 -1.25 13.19
C GLY A 95 9.25 -2.56 12.46
N VAL A 96 8.22 -2.55 11.61
CA VAL A 96 7.77 -3.76 10.91
C VAL A 96 8.30 -3.88 9.48
N HIS A 97 8.93 -2.82 8.95
CA HIS A 97 9.48 -2.80 7.60
C HIS A 97 10.84 -2.12 7.54
N TRP A 98 11.67 -2.59 6.62
CA TRP A 98 12.91 -1.91 6.22
C TRP A 98 12.57 -0.69 5.36
N PRO A 99 13.42 0.38 5.36
CA PRO A 99 13.21 1.54 4.46
C PRO A 99 13.07 1.14 3.00
N SER A 100 13.85 0.16 2.53
CA SER A 100 13.75 -0.33 1.15
C SER A 100 12.42 -1.03 0.87
N ASP A 101 11.78 -1.67 1.85
CA ASP A 101 10.45 -2.26 1.70
C ASP A 101 9.42 -1.18 1.41
N ILE A 102 9.50 -0.06 2.13
CA ILE A 102 8.61 1.09 1.98
C ILE A 102 8.80 1.72 0.59
N LEU A 103 10.04 1.96 0.21
CA LEU A 103 10.35 2.58 -1.07
C LEU A 103 9.93 1.70 -2.24
N ALA A 104 10.24 0.41 -2.19
CA ALA A 104 9.83 -0.54 -3.21
C ALA A 104 8.31 -0.64 -3.33
N GLY A 105 7.61 -0.67 -2.19
CA GLY A 105 6.15 -0.68 -2.18
C GLY A 105 5.56 0.59 -2.78
N ALA A 106 6.10 1.75 -2.42
CA ALA A 106 5.64 3.03 -2.95
C ALA A 106 5.82 3.10 -4.48
N VAL A 107 6.97 2.70 -4.99
CA VAL A 107 7.25 2.68 -6.44
C VAL A 107 6.33 1.68 -7.14
N LEU A 108 6.19 0.49 -6.61
CA LEU A 108 5.29 -0.54 -7.17
C LEU A 108 3.85 -0.02 -7.24
N GLY A 109 3.34 0.50 -6.14
CA GLY A 109 1.96 1.00 -6.08
C GLY A 109 1.72 2.19 -7.00
N ALA A 110 2.63 3.15 -7.01
CA ALA A 110 2.54 4.32 -7.88
C ALA A 110 2.59 3.92 -9.37
N ALA A 111 3.47 2.99 -9.73
CA ALA A 111 3.60 2.52 -11.11
C ALA A 111 2.33 1.80 -11.58
N ILE A 112 1.77 0.91 -10.77
CA ILE A 112 0.52 0.20 -11.10
C ILE A 112 -0.63 1.20 -11.18
N GLY A 113 -0.75 2.09 -10.20
CA GLY A 113 -1.82 3.10 -10.19
C GLY A 113 -1.76 4.05 -11.36
N ALA A 114 -0.57 4.34 -11.88
CA ALA A 114 -0.40 5.22 -13.03
C ALA A 114 -0.82 4.57 -14.35
N ARG A 115 -0.71 3.24 -14.46
CA ARG A 115 -0.94 2.50 -15.72
C ARG A 115 -2.31 1.87 -15.81
N ALA A 116 -2.96 1.67 -14.70
CA ALA A 116 -4.25 0.99 -14.64
C ALA A 116 -5.46 1.88 -14.98
#